data_8fbfa79ec8287ab96045db6b5f890866
#
_entry.id   8fbfa79ec8287ab96045db6b5f890866
#
_cell.length_a   1.000
_cell.length_b   1.000
_cell.length_c   1.000
_cell.angle_alpha   90.00
_cell.angle_beta   90.00
_cell.angle_gamma   90.00
#
_symmetry.space_group_name_H-M   'P 1'
#
loop_
_entity.id
_entity.type
_entity.pdbx_description
1 polymer ?
#
loop_
_entity_poly.entity_id
_entity_poly.type
_entity_poly.pdbx_seq_one_letter_code
_entity_poly.pdbx_strand_id
1 'polypeptide(L)'
;MPGFENDDTQEAYWEIQKFLILALKANPNVLECLYTPMVEKATPLAEKLLAIRSIFLSRMVYQTYNGYVLSQFKKMQAGLRKGQVKWKHVMHLIRLLLSGISTMREGFVPVKVGEHREKLLAIRGGEMPWEEVEDWRKRLHHEFNAGSETTTLPERPDYERANDFLIEARRSALSENLPC
;
A
#
# COMPACT_ATOMS: atom_id res chain seq x y z
N MET A 1 -17.26 -4.52 -12.48
CA MET A 1 -17.56 -5.61 -11.53
C MET A 1 -16.79 -5.40 -10.24
N PRO A 2 -17.32 -5.71 -9.05
CA PRO A 2 -16.55 -5.71 -7.83
C PRO A 2 -15.45 -6.78 -7.92
N GLY A 3 -14.31 -6.59 -7.22
CA GLY A 3 -13.31 -7.64 -7.08
C GLY A 3 -13.93 -8.86 -6.42
N PHE A 4 -13.43 -10.04 -6.75
CA PHE A 4 -13.82 -11.31 -6.15
C PHE A 4 -12.71 -11.73 -5.18
N GLU A 5 -13.08 -12.08 -3.96
CA GLU A 5 -12.20 -12.66 -2.95
C GLU A 5 -12.66 -14.08 -2.68
N ASN A 6 -11.73 -15.02 -2.70
CA ASN A 6 -11.97 -16.41 -2.32
C ASN A 6 -11.23 -16.70 -1.02
N ASP A 7 -11.99 -16.82 0.07
CA ASP A 7 -11.44 -17.05 1.40
C ASP A 7 -10.77 -18.44 1.54
N ASP A 8 -11.21 -19.42 0.77
CA ASP A 8 -10.67 -20.80 0.85
C ASP A 8 -9.28 -20.88 0.19
N THR A 9 -9.07 -20.16 -0.91
CA THR A 9 -7.79 -20.13 -1.63
C THR A 9 -6.92 -18.91 -1.27
N GLN A 10 -7.45 -17.96 -0.49
CA GLN A 10 -6.80 -16.67 -0.19
C GLN A 10 -6.48 -15.86 -1.44
N GLU A 11 -7.29 -16.01 -2.48
CA GLU A 11 -7.14 -15.31 -3.76
C GLU A 11 -8.06 -14.10 -3.84
N ALA A 12 -7.56 -12.99 -4.39
CA ALA A 12 -8.32 -11.79 -4.67
C ALA A 12 -8.17 -11.40 -6.13
N TYR A 13 -9.30 -11.26 -6.82
CA TYR A 13 -9.37 -10.83 -8.22
C TYR A 13 -9.92 -9.41 -8.30
N TRP A 14 -9.23 -8.55 -9.01
CA TRP A 14 -9.60 -7.16 -9.15
C TRP A 14 -9.87 -6.83 -10.61
N GLU A 15 -10.99 -6.20 -10.89
CA GLU A 15 -11.25 -5.60 -12.19
C GLU A 15 -10.20 -4.49 -12.46
N ILE A 16 -9.64 -4.47 -13.68
CA ILE A 16 -8.48 -3.64 -14.01
C ILE A 16 -8.71 -2.15 -13.77
N GLN A 17 -9.87 -1.62 -14.14
CA GLN A 17 -10.18 -0.20 -13.90
C GLN A 17 -10.24 0.12 -12.41
N LYS A 18 -10.86 -0.76 -11.61
CA LYS A 18 -10.92 -0.61 -10.16
C LYS A 18 -9.52 -0.64 -9.56
N PHE A 19 -8.66 -1.57 -10.02
CA PHE A 19 -7.28 -1.66 -9.59
C PHE A 19 -6.51 -0.36 -9.87
N LEU A 20 -6.59 0.17 -11.09
CA LEU A 20 -5.94 1.43 -11.48
C LEU A 20 -6.46 2.62 -10.68
N ILE A 21 -7.78 2.72 -10.45
CA ILE A 21 -8.36 3.79 -9.62
C ILE A 21 -7.80 3.75 -8.19
N LEU A 22 -7.65 2.56 -7.62
CA LEU A 22 -7.07 2.41 -6.28
C LEU A 22 -5.57 2.72 -6.27
N ALA A 23 -4.83 2.34 -7.32
CA ALA A 23 -3.43 2.70 -7.49
C ALA A 23 -3.26 4.23 -7.58
N LEU A 24 -4.07 4.90 -8.39
CA LEU A 24 -4.11 6.37 -8.53
C LEU A 24 -4.46 7.09 -7.22
N LYS A 25 -5.21 6.43 -6.31
CA LYS A 25 -5.50 6.92 -4.96
C LYS A 25 -4.43 6.54 -3.94
N ALA A 26 -3.30 6.01 -4.38
CA ALA A 26 -2.21 5.54 -3.54
C ALA A 26 -2.67 4.55 -2.45
N ASN A 27 -3.60 3.62 -2.79
CA ASN A 27 -4.02 2.60 -1.84
C ASN A 27 -2.83 1.71 -1.46
N PRO A 28 -2.47 1.57 -0.16
CA PRO A 28 -1.27 0.85 0.25
C PRO A 28 -1.23 -0.60 -0.23
N ASN A 29 -2.34 -1.32 -0.15
CA ASN A 29 -2.39 -2.73 -0.56
C ASN A 29 -2.15 -2.89 -2.07
N VAL A 30 -2.75 -2.00 -2.88
CA VAL A 30 -2.59 -2.02 -4.35
C VAL A 30 -1.17 -1.59 -4.75
N LEU A 31 -0.61 -0.59 -4.08
CA LEU A 31 0.78 -0.21 -4.31
C LEU A 31 1.75 -1.34 -3.94
N GLU A 32 1.53 -2.03 -2.81
CA GLU A 32 2.33 -3.21 -2.46
C GLU A 32 2.23 -4.31 -3.52
N CYS A 33 1.06 -4.54 -4.15
CA CYS A 33 0.92 -5.47 -5.27
C CYS A 33 1.75 -5.05 -6.49
N LEU A 34 1.83 -3.75 -6.80
CA LEU A 34 2.61 -3.24 -7.92
C LEU A 34 4.14 -3.30 -7.68
N TYR A 35 4.56 -3.30 -6.42
CA TYR A 35 5.98 -3.28 -6.05
C TYR A 35 6.48 -4.60 -5.45
N THR A 36 5.61 -5.63 -5.38
CA THR A 36 6.04 -6.94 -4.86
C THR A 36 7.11 -7.58 -5.74
N PRO A 37 8.19 -8.12 -5.17
CA PRO A 37 9.14 -8.95 -5.91
C PRO A 37 8.64 -10.39 -6.14
N MET A 38 7.47 -10.75 -5.57
CA MET A 38 6.92 -12.10 -5.60
C MET A 38 5.92 -12.25 -6.76
N VAL A 39 6.38 -11.99 -7.97
CA VAL A 39 5.58 -12.17 -9.18
C VAL A 39 5.80 -13.60 -9.70
N GLU A 40 4.81 -14.47 -9.53
CA GLU A 40 4.90 -15.85 -10.01
C GLU A 40 4.64 -15.98 -11.50
N LYS A 41 3.70 -15.18 -12.01
CA LYS A 41 3.35 -15.16 -13.43
C LYS A 41 2.91 -13.76 -13.84
N ALA A 42 3.44 -13.28 -14.94
CA ALA A 42 3.04 -12.03 -15.56
C ALA A 42 2.68 -12.25 -17.03
N THR A 43 1.58 -11.65 -17.46
CA THR A 43 1.26 -11.52 -18.89
C THR A 43 2.02 -10.31 -19.45
N PRO A 44 2.17 -10.18 -20.78
CA PRO A 44 2.79 -8.98 -21.38
C PRO A 44 2.11 -7.67 -20.94
N LEU A 45 0.80 -7.70 -20.71
CA LEU A 45 0.06 -6.54 -20.19
C LEU A 45 0.42 -6.24 -18.73
N ALA A 46 0.58 -7.27 -17.89
CA ALA A 46 1.02 -7.09 -16.50
C ALA A 46 2.45 -6.54 -16.44
N GLU A 47 3.37 -7.01 -17.30
CA GLU A 47 4.73 -6.48 -17.40
C GLU A 47 4.74 -4.99 -17.76
N LYS A 48 3.90 -4.57 -18.73
CA LYS A 48 3.74 -3.15 -19.07
C LYS A 48 3.25 -2.33 -17.88
N LEU A 49 2.26 -2.83 -17.12
CA LEU A 49 1.76 -2.16 -15.91
C LEU A 49 2.88 -2.02 -14.86
N LEU A 50 3.64 -3.07 -14.62
CA LEU A 50 4.76 -3.05 -13.68
C LEU A 50 5.87 -2.08 -14.13
N ALA A 51 6.12 -1.97 -15.44
CA ALA A 51 7.11 -1.03 -15.99
C ALA A 51 6.73 0.44 -15.75
N ILE A 52 5.46 0.76 -15.74
CA ILE A 52 4.97 2.14 -15.50
C ILE A 52 4.53 2.41 -14.07
N ARG A 53 4.71 1.49 -13.12
CA ARG A 53 4.18 1.57 -11.75
C ARG A 53 4.51 2.88 -11.00
N SER A 54 5.60 3.55 -11.35
CA SER A 54 5.99 4.83 -10.73
C SER A 54 5.01 5.96 -11.00
N ILE A 55 4.21 5.89 -12.07
CA ILE A 55 3.20 6.91 -12.39
C ILE A 55 2.11 7.05 -11.32
N PHE A 56 1.92 6.01 -10.49
CA PHE A 56 0.94 6.00 -9.40
C PHE A 56 1.44 6.68 -8.12
N LEU A 57 2.76 6.95 -8.02
CA LEU A 57 3.34 7.61 -6.85
C LEU A 57 3.23 9.12 -6.97
N SER A 58 2.66 9.73 -5.95
CA SER A 58 2.48 11.18 -5.86
C SER A 58 2.33 11.60 -4.40
N ARG A 59 2.19 12.89 -4.13
CA ARG A 59 1.90 13.42 -2.80
C ARG A 59 0.60 12.87 -2.18
N MET A 60 -0.27 12.25 -2.97
CA MET A 60 -1.43 11.51 -2.47
C MET A 60 -1.05 10.33 -1.55
N VAL A 61 0.18 9.81 -1.65
CA VAL A 61 0.69 8.78 -0.72
C VAL A 61 0.55 9.27 0.72
N TYR A 62 0.97 10.51 1.03
CA TYR A 62 0.83 11.05 2.38
C TYR A 62 -0.63 11.07 2.84
N GLN A 63 -1.53 11.62 2.04
CA GLN A 63 -2.94 11.77 2.41
C GLN A 63 -3.61 10.42 2.66
N THR A 64 -3.39 9.48 1.74
CA THR A 64 -4.02 8.16 1.82
C THR A 64 -3.44 7.32 2.95
N TYR A 65 -2.11 7.26 3.08
CA TYR A 65 -1.47 6.50 4.15
C TYR A 65 -1.82 7.10 5.52
N ASN A 66 -1.88 8.42 5.66
CA ASN A 66 -2.32 9.08 6.90
C ASN A 66 -3.74 8.66 7.28
N GLY A 67 -4.66 8.59 6.30
CA GLY A 67 -6.02 8.10 6.53
C GLY A 67 -6.05 6.67 7.09
N TYR A 68 -5.22 5.78 6.54
CA TYR A 68 -5.08 4.40 7.05
C TYR A 68 -4.43 4.37 8.44
N VAL A 69 -3.37 5.15 8.67
CA VAL A 69 -2.72 5.29 9.99
C VAL A 69 -3.71 5.75 11.04
N LEU A 70 -4.49 6.79 10.77
CA LEU A 70 -5.51 7.30 11.69
C LEU A 70 -6.61 6.26 11.95
N SER A 71 -7.01 5.50 10.94
CA SER A 71 -7.98 4.40 11.10
C SER A 71 -7.45 3.31 12.04
N GLN A 72 -6.19 2.87 11.86
CA GLN A 72 -5.57 1.88 12.74
C GLN A 72 -5.38 2.44 14.15
N PHE A 73 -5.01 3.71 14.29
CA PHE A 73 -4.86 4.38 15.57
C PHE A 73 -6.17 4.42 16.36
N LYS A 74 -7.30 4.75 15.72
CA LYS A 74 -8.62 4.69 16.35
C LYS A 74 -8.97 3.28 16.84
N LYS A 75 -8.69 2.26 16.05
CA LYS A 75 -8.91 0.84 16.44
C LYS A 75 -8.05 0.44 17.64
N MET A 76 -6.80 0.87 17.63
CA MET A 76 -5.86 0.66 18.74
C MET A 76 -6.37 1.32 20.02
N GLN A 77 -6.74 2.60 19.97
CA GLN A 77 -7.28 3.32 21.14
C GLN A 77 -8.57 2.69 21.68
N ALA A 78 -9.46 2.24 20.80
CA ALA A 78 -10.68 1.53 21.20
C ALA A 78 -10.38 0.21 21.93
N GLY A 79 -9.31 -0.49 21.51
CA GLY A 79 -8.82 -1.68 22.18
C GLY A 79 -8.24 -1.38 23.57
N LEU A 80 -7.40 -0.37 23.67
CA LEU A 80 -6.80 0.07 24.93
C LEU A 80 -7.85 0.44 25.99
N ARG A 81 -8.88 1.20 25.60
CA ARG A 81 -9.99 1.57 26.51
C ARG A 81 -10.75 0.36 27.08
N LYS A 82 -10.70 -0.78 26.35
CA LYS A 82 -11.34 -2.05 26.77
C LYS A 82 -10.36 -2.99 27.48
N GLY A 83 -9.15 -2.54 27.76
CA GLY A 83 -8.09 -3.39 28.34
C GLY A 83 -7.59 -4.49 27.39
N GLN A 84 -7.89 -4.40 26.08
CA GLN A 84 -7.50 -5.39 25.08
C GLN A 84 -6.73 -4.71 23.96
N VAL A 85 -5.41 -4.86 23.96
CA VAL A 85 -4.57 -4.37 22.86
C VAL A 85 -4.64 -5.35 21.69
N LYS A 86 -5.11 -4.89 20.55
CA LYS A 86 -5.05 -5.67 19.30
C LYS A 86 -3.70 -5.43 18.62
N TRP A 87 -2.68 -6.11 19.05
CA TRP A 87 -1.30 -5.97 18.59
C TRP A 87 -1.12 -6.03 17.07
N LYS A 88 -1.95 -6.82 16.38
CA LYS A 88 -1.99 -6.83 14.92
C LYS A 88 -2.25 -5.43 14.31
N HIS A 89 -3.16 -4.63 14.91
CA HIS A 89 -3.44 -3.27 14.42
C HIS A 89 -2.30 -2.31 14.72
N VAL A 90 -1.65 -2.49 15.88
CA VAL A 90 -0.47 -1.71 16.28
C VAL A 90 0.68 -1.94 15.30
N MET A 91 1.03 -3.21 15.06
CA MET A 91 2.06 -3.59 14.10
C MET A 91 1.74 -3.05 12.69
N HIS A 92 0.50 -3.17 12.25
CA HIS A 92 0.09 -2.68 10.94
C HIS A 92 0.20 -1.15 10.81
N LEU A 93 -0.12 -0.40 11.88
CA LEU A 93 0.06 1.05 11.92
C LEU A 93 1.53 1.44 11.75
N ILE A 94 2.44 0.80 12.51
CA ILE A 94 3.88 1.04 12.41
C ILE A 94 4.37 0.72 10.99
N ARG A 95 3.94 -0.40 10.41
CA ARG A 95 4.31 -0.80 9.04
C ARG A 95 3.85 0.21 7.99
N LEU A 96 2.65 0.78 8.14
CA LEU A 96 2.14 1.83 7.24
C LEU A 96 2.98 3.10 7.32
N LEU A 97 3.38 3.53 8.52
CA LEU A 97 4.27 4.69 8.70
C LEU A 97 5.61 4.46 8.03
N LEU A 98 6.26 3.31 8.29
CA LEU A 98 7.54 2.95 7.67
C LEU A 98 7.45 2.93 6.14
N SER A 99 6.41 2.28 5.59
CA SER A 99 6.19 2.21 4.16
C SER A 99 5.94 3.59 3.54
N GLY A 100 5.13 4.42 4.17
CA GLY A 100 4.85 5.76 3.68
C GLY A 100 6.07 6.68 3.70
N ILE A 101 6.88 6.64 4.77
CA ILE A 101 8.15 7.40 4.89
C ILE A 101 9.10 7.01 3.75
N SER A 102 9.33 5.71 3.57
CA SER A 102 10.22 5.20 2.51
C SER A 102 9.70 5.58 1.13
N THR A 103 8.40 5.43 0.88
CA THR A 103 7.80 5.78 -0.41
C THR A 103 7.98 7.27 -0.74
N MET A 104 7.77 8.16 0.22
CA MET A 104 7.95 9.61 0.01
C MET A 104 9.41 10.02 -0.15
N ARG A 105 10.34 9.32 0.50
CA ARG A 105 11.78 9.61 0.45
C ARG A 105 12.45 9.05 -0.79
N GLU A 106 12.11 7.82 -1.17
CA GLU A 106 12.83 7.03 -2.17
C GLU A 106 12.09 6.91 -3.51
N GLY A 107 10.81 7.30 -3.57
CA GLY A 107 9.98 7.07 -4.76
C GLY A 107 9.74 5.59 -5.06
N PHE A 108 9.79 4.75 -4.02
CA PHE A 108 9.64 3.30 -4.12
C PHE A 108 8.83 2.75 -2.93
N VAL A 109 7.92 1.80 -3.18
CA VAL A 109 7.11 1.18 -2.13
C VAL A 109 7.82 -0.07 -1.58
N PRO A 110 8.32 -0.05 -0.34
CA PRO A 110 8.97 -1.21 0.25
C PRO A 110 7.93 -2.27 0.64
N VAL A 111 8.02 -3.44 0.04
CA VAL A 111 7.18 -4.59 0.42
C VAL A 111 7.84 -5.41 1.54
N LYS A 112 9.17 -5.49 1.51
CA LYS A 112 9.96 -6.12 2.56
C LYS A 112 10.23 -5.12 3.68
N VAL A 113 9.97 -5.50 4.92
CA VAL A 113 10.17 -4.64 6.09
C VAL A 113 11.64 -4.58 6.58
N GLY A 114 12.53 -5.32 5.92
CA GLY A 114 13.97 -5.27 6.14
C GLY A 114 14.37 -5.47 7.63
N GLU A 115 15.20 -4.57 8.11
CA GLU A 115 15.72 -4.57 9.49
C GLU A 115 14.63 -4.43 10.57
N HIS A 116 13.46 -3.93 10.23
CA HIS A 116 12.36 -3.75 11.17
C HIS A 116 11.56 -5.03 11.44
N ARG A 117 11.89 -6.15 10.74
CA ARG A 117 11.10 -7.39 10.79
C ARG A 117 10.94 -7.93 12.20
N GLU A 118 12.05 -8.10 12.92
CA GLU A 118 12.04 -8.70 14.28
C GLU A 118 11.26 -7.79 15.24
N LYS A 119 11.45 -6.49 15.14
CA LYS A 119 10.75 -5.52 15.97
C LYS A 119 9.24 -5.52 15.71
N LEU A 120 8.82 -5.63 14.45
CA LEU A 120 7.41 -5.73 14.07
C LEU A 120 6.78 -7.05 14.55
N LEU A 121 7.53 -8.16 14.53
CA LEU A 121 7.07 -9.44 15.07
C LEU A 121 6.92 -9.39 16.58
N ALA A 122 7.87 -8.79 17.31
CA ALA A 122 7.75 -8.57 18.75
C ALA A 122 6.52 -7.73 19.13
N ILE A 123 6.22 -6.67 18.37
CA ILE A 123 4.97 -5.91 18.53
C ILE A 123 3.75 -6.82 18.29
N ARG A 124 3.76 -7.61 17.22
CA ARG A 124 2.62 -8.50 16.89
C ARG A 124 2.38 -9.54 17.97
N GLY A 125 3.44 -10.04 18.59
CA GLY A 125 3.42 -10.98 19.73
C GLY A 125 3.03 -10.34 21.06
N GLY A 126 3.04 -9.00 21.15
CA GLY A 126 2.83 -8.30 22.42
C GLY A 126 4.03 -8.38 23.36
N GLU A 127 5.22 -8.66 22.84
CA GLU A 127 6.48 -8.86 23.58
C GLU A 127 7.20 -7.53 23.86
N MET A 128 6.83 -6.47 23.12
CA MET A 128 7.41 -5.14 23.29
C MET A 128 6.62 -4.32 24.30
N PRO A 129 7.27 -3.63 25.26
CA PRO A 129 6.59 -2.71 26.18
C PRO A 129 5.80 -1.63 25.45
N TRP A 130 4.63 -1.33 25.95
CA TRP A 130 3.72 -0.36 25.32
C TRP A 130 4.37 1.02 25.12
N GLU A 131 5.11 1.48 26.12
CA GLU A 131 5.80 2.76 26.10
C GLU A 131 6.81 2.84 24.95
N GLU A 132 7.58 1.78 24.71
CA GLU A 132 8.54 1.71 23.60
C GLU A 132 7.82 1.76 22.24
N VAL A 133 6.70 1.04 22.10
CA VAL A 133 5.91 1.04 20.87
C VAL A 133 5.34 2.43 20.60
N GLU A 134 4.81 3.07 21.63
CA GLU A 134 4.19 4.40 21.49
C GLU A 134 5.23 5.48 21.17
N ASP A 135 6.42 5.41 21.77
CA ASP A 135 7.52 6.32 21.47
C ASP A 135 8.06 6.12 20.05
N TRP A 136 8.15 4.87 19.58
CA TRP A 136 8.54 4.59 18.20
C TRP A 136 7.47 5.10 17.23
N ARG A 137 6.19 4.85 17.52
CA ARG A 137 5.06 5.38 16.72
C ARG A 137 5.12 6.90 16.60
N LYS A 138 5.33 7.62 17.70
CA LYS A 138 5.41 9.09 17.71
C LYS A 138 6.55 9.60 16.83
N ARG A 139 7.74 9.00 16.94
CA ARG A 139 8.90 9.35 16.10
C ARG A 139 8.61 9.11 14.63
N LEU A 140 8.09 7.94 14.27
CA LEU A 140 7.73 7.63 12.89
C LEU A 140 6.64 8.57 12.35
N HIS A 141 5.67 8.95 13.18
CA HIS A 141 4.64 9.88 12.75
C HIS A 141 5.21 11.29 12.49
N HIS A 142 6.15 11.72 13.30
CA HIS A 142 6.88 12.98 13.06
C HIS A 142 7.69 12.92 11.75
N GLU A 143 8.44 11.84 11.53
CA GLU A 143 9.19 11.63 10.27
C GLU A 143 8.25 11.56 9.05
N PHE A 144 7.12 10.90 9.19
CA PHE A 144 6.12 10.79 8.13
C PHE A 144 5.57 12.17 7.73
N ASN A 145 5.28 13.03 8.71
CA ASN A 145 4.83 14.39 8.44
C ASN A 145 5.93 15.23 7.77
N ALA A 146 7.15 15.19 8.30
CA ALA A 146 8.30 15.88 7.70
C ALA A 146 8.61 15.39 6.28
N GLY A 147 8.46 14.08 6.03
CA GLY A 147 8.61 13.50 4.70
C GLY A 147 7.64 14.06 3.67
N SER A 148 6.43 14.45 4.09
CA SER A 148 5.43 15.05 3.18
C SER A 148 5.82 16.45 2.71
N GLU A 149 6.60 17.18 3.49
CA GLU A 149 7.07 18.53 3.16
C GLU A 149 8.27 18.51 2.22
N THR A 150 9.13 17.49 2.35
CA THR A 150 10.40 17.37 1.63
C THR A 150 10.36 16.44 0.43
N THR A 151 9.28 15.72 0.22
CA THR A 151 9.16 14.74 -0.87
C THR A 151 9.28 15.37 -2.25
N THR A 152 10.02 14.71 -3.14
CA THR A 152 10.14 15.06 -4.56
C THR A 152 9.06 14.40 -5.43
N LEU A 153 8.14 13.63 -4.85
CA LEU A 153 7.03 13.03 -5.58
C LEU A 153 6.16 14.12 -6.24
N PRO A 154 5.65 13.87 -7.44
CA PRO A 154 4.77 14.81 -8.12
C PRO A 154 3.50 15.08 -7.30
N GLU A 155 2.89 16.23 -7.50
CA GLU A 155 1.67 16.65 -6.80
C GLU A 155 0.52 15.66 -7.02
N ARG A 156 0.42 15.13 -8.25
CA ARG A 156 -0.63 14.20 -8.68
C ARG A 156 -0.02 13.03 -9.44
N PRO A 157 -0.67 11.84 -9.41
CA PRO A 157 -0.27 10.73 -10.27
C PRO A 157 -0.54 11.07 -11.74
N ASP A 158 0.11 10.34 -12.63
CA ASP A 158 -0.07 10.51 -14.07
C ASP A 158 -1.36 9.82 -14.55
N TYR A 159 -2.45 10.58 -14.49
CA TYR A 159 -3.77 10.10 -14.90
C TYR A 159 -3.84 9.75 -16.38
N GLU A 160 -3.11 10.47 -17.23
CA GLU A 160 -3.11 10.29 -18.70
C GLU A 160 -2.50 8.93 -19.05
N ARG A 161 -1.30 8.64 -18.58
CA ARG A 161 -0.67 7.33 -18.80
C ARG A 161 -1.43 6.17 -18.18
N ALA A 162 -2.08 6.37 -17.05
CA ALA A 162 -2.92 5.34 -16.45
C ALA A 162 -4.18 5.07 -17.30
N ASN A 163 -4.78 6.12 -17.89
CA ASN A 163 -5.91 5.99 -18.80
C ASN A 163 -5.51 5.31 -20.12
N ASP A 164 -4.36 5.67 -20.70
CA ASP A 164 -3.83 5.06 -21.92
C ASP A 164 -3.61 3.56 -21.73
N PHE A 165 -3.03 3.19 -20.58
CA PHE A 165 -2.89 1.78 -20.22
C PHE A 165 -4.24 1.06 -20.10
N LEU A 166 -5.25 1.69 -19.49
CA LEU A 166 -6.60 1.10 -19.39
C LEU A 166 -7.22 0.87 -20.77
N ILE A 167 -7.06 1.82 -21.69
CA ILE A 167 -7.55 1.71 -23.07
C ILE A 167 -6.83 0.55 -23.78
N GLU A 168 -5.52 0.44 -23.65
CA GLU A 168 -4.73 -0.67 -24.22
C GLU A 168 -5.21 -2.01 -23.65
N ALA A 169 -5.38 -2.13 -22.34
CA ALA A 169 -5.85 -3.34 -21.69
C ALA A 169 -7.22 -3.80 -22.21
N ARG A 170 -8.13 -2.87 -22.40
CA ARG A 170 -9.47 -3.17 -22.95
C ARG A 170 -9.42 -3.59 -24.41
N ARG A 171 -8.58 -2.95 -25.22
CA ARG A 171 -8.39 -3.33 -26.64
C ARG A 171 -7.79 -4.74 -26.76
N SER A 172 -6.80 -5.07 -25.96
CA SER A 172 -6.20 -6.43 -25.94
C SER A 172 -7.25 -7.49 -25.61
N ALA A 173 -8.08 -7.25 -24.60
CA ALA A 173 -9.14 -8.18 -24.22
C ALA A 173 -10.21 -8.38 -25.31
N LEU A 174 -10.48 -7.35 -26.11
CA LEU A 174 -11.43 -7.47 -27.24
C LEU A 174 -10.80 -8.27 -28.39
N SER A 175 -9.52 -8.09 -28.69
CA SER A 175 -8.83 -8.83 -29.78
C SER A 175 -8.65 -10.32 -29.45
N GLU A 176 -8.49 -10.68 -28.19
CA GLU A 176 -8.40 -12.09 -27.76
C GLU A 176 -9.76 -12.82 -27.78
N ASN A 177 -10.87 -12.08 -27.72
CA ASN A 177 -12.23 -12.62 -27.70
C ASN A 177 -12.94 -12.59 -29.06
N LEU A 178 -12.29 -12.11 -30.13
CA LEU A 178 -12.84 -12.20 -31.50
C LEU A 178 -12.53 -13.59 -32.06
N PRO A 179 -13.55 -14.43 -32.35
CA PRO A 179 -13.34 -15.70 -33.07
C PRO A 179 -12.77 -15.38 -34.47
N CYS A 180 -11.72 -16.10 -34.87
CA CYS A 180 -11.22 -16.14 -36.24
C CYS A 180 -12.27 -16.69 -37.20
#